data_de7fbe8e11b95d5b8b1f8d501f5c96a9
#
_entry.id   de7fbe8e11b95d5b8b1f8d501f5c96a9
#
_cell.length_a   1.000
_cell.length_b   1.000
_cell.length_c   1.000
_cell.angle_alpha   90.00
_cell.angle_beta   90.00
_cell.angle_gamma   90.00
#
_symmetry.space_group_name_H-M   'P 1'
#
loop_
_entity.id
_entity.type
_entity.pdbx_description
1 polymer ?
#
loop_
_entity_poly.entity_id
_entity_poly.type
_entity_poly.pdbx_seq_one_letter_code
_entity_poly.pdbx_strand_id
1 'polypeptide(L)'
;VLGKASWWRKAFPYDNFSEDPYIRLLYSFTFLRAYNHGYVLQEDRCFKNIKDFTQMFLAPLVTSVVLDIINDKNIQNEYKQILFSARDGYLPLQVYNIFAKNINTLPASYLYLSRRALSYIRYKDFFEYFDKISPLGTYTVEEFVRANILNQNVQKNILETLDVEDKSIDLLSNQQDAKKALKKC
;
A
#
# COMPACT_ATOMS: atom_id res chain seq x y z
N VAL A 1 2.30 -21.59 30.32
CA VAL A 1 1.30 -21.09 29.33
C VAL A 1 1.93 -20.10 28.36
N LEU A 2 2.88 -19.27 28.76
CA LEU A 2 3.56 -18.28 27.90
C LEU A 2 4.49 -18.89 26.83
N GLY A 3 4.89 -20.16 26.98
CA GLY A 3 5.78 -20.85 26.03
C GLY A 3 5.17 -21.15 24.66
N LYS A 4 3.83 -21.29 24.56
CA LYS A 4 3.13 -21.58 23.29
C LYS A 4 2.77 -20.36 22.47
N ALA A 5 2.92 -19.15 22.99
CA ALA A 5 2.70 -17.89 22.29
C ALA A 5 3.88 -17.45 21.37
N SER A 6 4.74 -18.39 20.99
CA SER A 6 6.01 -18.11 20.30
C SER A 6 5.85 -17.43 18.95
N TRP A 7 4.77 -17.68 18.22
CA TRP A 7 4.55 -17.06 16.93
C TRP A 7 4.09 -15.59 17.04
N TRP A 8 3.28 -15.25 18.06
CA TRP A 8 2.93 -13.86 18.36
C TRP A 8 4.17 -13.04 18.71
N ARG A 9 5.08 -13.61 19.54
CA ARG A 9 6.35 -12.96 19.85
C ARG A 9 7.24 -12.77 18.63
N LYS A 10 7.19 -13.69 17.66
CA LYS A 10 7.93 -13.56 16.40
C LYS A 10 7.29 -12.56 15.46
N ALA A 11 5.95 -12.50 15.42
CA ALA A 11 5.21 -11.55 14.58
C ALA A 11 5.21 -10.13 15.18
N PHE A 12 5.23 -10.04 16.51
CA PHE A 12 5.21 -8.79 17.27
C PHE A 12 6.28 -8.86 18.38
N PRO A 13 7.58 -8.74 18.03
CA PRO A 13 8.66 -8.79 19.01
C PRO A 13 8.54 -7.60 19.97
N TYR A 14 8.31 -7.87 21.22
CA TYR A 14 8.12 -6.86 22.28
C TYR A 14 9.32 -5.90 22.38
N ASP A 15 10.50 -6.39 22.05
CA ASP A 15 11.75 -5.65 22.18
C ASP A 15 11.93 -4.55 21.09
N ASN A 16 11.12 -4.60 20.04
CA ASN A 16 11.17 -3.67 18.91
C ASN A 16 9.98 -2.71 18.84
N PHE A 17 9.12 -2.71 19.86
CA PHE A 17 8.03 -1.73 19.88
C PHE A 17 8.58 -0.34 20.14
N SER A 18 8.12 0.59 19.31
CA SER A 18 8.34 2.02 19.43
C SER A 18 8.35 2.47 20.91
N GLU A 19 9.24 3.39 21.25
CA GLU A 19 9.24 4.03 22.56
C GLU A 19 7.98 4.85 22.79
N ASP A 20 7.17 5.06 21.74
CA ASP A 20 5.90 5.78 21.80
C ASP A 20 4.88 5.02 22.68
N PRO A 21 4.41 5.63 23.79
CA PRO A 21 3.48 5.01 24.72
C PRO A 21 2.11 4.71 24.08
N TYR A 22 1.67 5.47 23.07
CA TYR A 22 0.40 5.24 22.36
C TYR A 22 0.49 3.98 21.50
N ILE A 23 1.60 3.80 20.81
CA ILE A 23 1.83 2.60 19.98
C ILE A 23 1.92 1.37 20.91
N ARG A 24 2.62 1.45 22.03
CA ARG A 24 2.66 0.37 23.03
C ARG A 24 1.27 0.02 23.54
N LEU A 25 0.46 1.02 23.87
CA LEU A 25 -0.92 0.81 24.32
C LEU A 25 -1.76 0.12 23.25
N LEU A 26 -1.67 0.55 22.01
CA LEU A 26 -2.39 -0.04 20.87
C LEU A 26 -2.05 -1.52 20.70
N TYR A 27 -0.76 -1.86 20.74
CA TYR A 27 -0.33 -3.25 20.65
C TYR A 27 -0.77 -4.08 21.86
N SER A 28 -0.77 -3.50 23.05
CA SER A 28 -1.25 -4.18 24.26
C SER A 28 -2.73 -4.53 24.17
N PHE A 29 -3.56 -3.61 23.65
CA PHE A 29 -4.98 -3.88 23.39
C PHE A 29 -5.16 -4.95 22.31
N THR A 30 -4.38 -4.90 21.25
CA THR A 30 -4.42 -5.90 20.17
C THR A 30 -4.06 -7.29 20.71
N PHE A 31 -3.02 -7.38 21.52
CA PHE A 31 -2.61 -8.63 22.16
C PHE A 31 -3.68 -9.16 23.10
N LEU A 32 -4.22 -8.31 23.97
CA LEU A 32 -5.28 -8.70 24.92
C LEU A 32 -6.51 -9.21 24.17
N ARG A 33 -6.89 -8.55 23.07
CA ARG A 33 -8.00 -8.98 22.24
C ARG A 33 -7.74 -10.33 21.58
N ALA A 34 -6.55 -10.53 21.01
CA ALA A 34 -6.14 -11.80 20.43
C ALA A 34 -6.14 -12.93 21.46
N TYR A 35 -5.70 -12.63 22.68
CA TYR A 35 -5.74 -13.58 23.81
C TYR A 35 -7.18 -13.96 24.17
N ASN A 36 -8.06 -12.98 24.34
CA ASN A 36 -9.46 -13.21 24.69
C ASN A 36 -10.24 -13.99 23.61
N HIS A 37 -9.85 -13.87 22.35
CA HIS A 37 -10.43 -14.64 21.25
C HIS A 37 -9.75 -16.00 21.01
N GLY A 38 -8.77 -16.37 21.86
CA GLY A 38 -8.07 -17.65 21.82
C GLY A 38 -7.02 -17.79 20.71
N TYR A 39 -6.71 -16.74 19.94
CA TYR A 39 -5.73 -16.77 18.85
C TYR A 39 -4.29 -16.96 19.34
N VAL A 40 -3.96 -16.47 20.52
CA VAL A 40 -2.61 -16.58 21.09
C VAL A 40 -2.22 -18.01 21.42
N LEU A 41 -3.21 -18.86 21.68
CA LEU A 41 -3.04 -20.26 22.07
C LEU A 41 -3.21 -21.25 20.91
N GLN A 42 -3.59 -20.76 19.72
CA GLN A 42 -3.78 -21.60 18.55
C GLN A 42 -2.43 -21.96 17.90
N GLU A 43 -2.32 -23.19 17.44
CA GLU A 43 -1.19 -23.63 16.61
C GLU A 43 -1.35 -23.15 15.15
N ASP A 44 -2.61 -23.02 14.68
CA ASP A 44 -2.94 -22.52 13.35
C ASP A 44 -2.81 -21.00 13.29
N ARG A 45 -2.06 -20.52 12.29
CA ARG A 45 -1.80 -19.10 12.05
C ARG A 45 -2.89 -18.41 11.23
N CYS A 46 -4.11 -18.92 11.24
CA CYS A 46 -5.21 -18.44 10.44
C CYS A 46 -6.23 -17.69 11.29
N PHE A 47 -6.67 -16.53 10.79
CA PHE A 47 -7.81 -15.83 11.37
C PHE A 47 -9.11 -16.55 11.02
N LYS A 48 -10.02 -16.69 11.97
CA LYS A 48 -11.30 -17.37 11.78
C LYS A 48 -12.22 -16.65 10.80
N ASN A 49 -12.08 -15.33 10.74
CA ASN A 49 -12.88 -14.50 9.84
C ASN A 49 -12.19 -13.16 9.57
N ILE A 50 -12.70 -12.42 8.59
CA ILE A 50 -12.17 -11.12 8.17
C ILE A 50 -12.27 -10.05 9.27
N LYS A 51 -13.29 -10.13 10.13
CA LYS A 51 -13.48 -9.18 11.23
C LYS A 51 -12.35 -9.30 12.25
N ASP A 52 -11.97 -10.51 12.61
CA ASP A 52 -10.87 -10.75 13.55
C ASP A 52 -9.53 -10.31 12.95
N PHE A 53 -9.28 -10.62 11.67
CA PHE A 53 -8.11 -10.10 10.96
C PHE A 53 -8.06 -8.57 10.98
N THR A 54 -9.17 -7.93 10.66
CA THR A 54 -9.25 -6.47 10.64
C THR A 54 -8.99 -5.88 12.02
N GLN A 55 -9.59 -6.42 13.06
CA GLN A 55 -9.48 -5.88 14.41
C GLN A 55 -8.13 -6.13 15.08
N MET A 56 -7.48 -7.25 14.78
CA MET A 56 -6.24 -7.65 15.43
C MET A 56 -4.99 -7.28 14.66
N PHE A 57 -5.12 -7.03 13.36
CA PHE A 57 -3.97 -6.73 12.50
C PHE A 57 -4.13 -5.41 11.75
N LEU A 58 -5.15 -5.29 10.91
CA LEU A 58 -5.28 -4.16 10.01
C LEU A 58 -5.57 -2.84 10.75
N ALA A 59 -6.48 -2.86 11.72
CA ALA A 59 -6.85 -1.64 12.45
C ALA A 59 -5.68 -1.09 13.29
N PRO A 60 -4.94 -1.91 14.07
CA PRO A 60 -3.75 -1.43 14.77
C PRO A 60 -2.68 -0.86 13.83
N LEU A 61 -2.44 -1.52 12.69
CA LEU A 61 -1.46 -1.08 11.71
C LEU A 61 -1.81 0.30 11.13
N VAL A 62 -3.04 0.47 10.67
CA VAL A 62 -3.49 1.75 10.11
C VAL A 62 -3.52 2.84 11.18
N THR A 63 -3.94 2.49 12.40
CA THR A 63 -3.99 3.44 13.52
C THR A 63 -2.59 3.91 13.91
N SER A 64 -1.58 3.03 13.93
CA SER A 64 -0.21 3.44 14.25
C SER A 64 0.34 4.43 13.24
N VAL A 65 0.14 4.19 11.94
CA VAL A 65 0.55 5.13 10.88
C VAL A 65 -0.13 6.50 11.04
N VAL A 66 -1.42 6.51 11.37
CA VAL A 66 -2.17 7.76 11.57
C VAL A 66 -1.69 8.50 12.81
N LEU A 67 -1.42 7.79 13.91
CA LEU A 67 -0.88 8.38 15.13
C LEU A 67 0.53 8.97 14.91
N ASP A 68 1.38 8.31 14.15
CA ASP A 68 2.70 8.84 13.77
C ASP A 68 2.54 10.19 13.03
N ILE A 69 1.62 10.27 12.07
CA ILE A 69 1.34 11.53 11.34
C ILE A 69 0.82 12.64 12.29
N ILE A 70 -0.07 12.29 13.22
CA ILE A 70 -0.66 13.25 14.17
C ILE A 70 0.38 13.75 15.16
N ASN A 71 1.27 12.89 15.62
CA ASN A 71 2.27 13.20 16.65
C ASN A 71 3.55 13.80 16.09
N ASP A 72 3.78 13.74 14.79
CA ASP A 72 4.96 14.33 14.16
C ASP A 72 4.87 15.86 14.17
N LYS A 73 5.68 16.49 15.05
CA LYS A 73 5.73 17.94 15.22
C LYS A 73 6.19 18.67 13.96
N ASN A 74 7.04 18.05 13.15
CA ASN A 74 7.50 18.66 11.90
C ASN A 74 6.33 18.74 10.92
N ILE A 75 5.58 17.65 10.77
CA ILE A 75 4.38 17.63 9.93
C ILE A 75 3.38 18.70 10.40
N GLN A 76 3.09 18.74 11.70
CA GLN A 76 2.11 19.68 12.26
C GLN A 76 2.52 21.15 12.15
N ASN A 77 3.82 21.46 12.15
CA ASN A 77 4.32 22.84 12.10
C ASN A 77 4.63 23.33 10.68
N GLU A 78 5.07 22.44 9.79
CA GLU A 78 5.54 22.82 8.45
C GLU A 78 4.44 22.83 7.40
N TYR A 79 3.40 22.01 7.58
CA TYR A 79 2.34 21.85 6.59
C TYR A 79 1.03 22.47 7.05
N LYS A 80 0.18 22.82 6.09
CA LYS A 80 -1.15 23.41 6.35
C LYS A 80 -2.28 22.40 6.22
N GLN A 81 -2.03 21.29 5.56
CA GLN A 81 -3.03 20.26 5.25
C GLN A 81 -2.35 18.92 4.98
N ILE A 82 -3.05 17.83 5.28
CA ILE A 82 -2.66 16.47 4.96
C ILE A 82 -3.54 15.95 3.82
N LEU A 83 -2.90 15.40 2.79
CA LEU A 83 -3.59 14.82 1.65
C LEU A 83 -3.38 13.30 1.63
N PHE A 84 -4.46 12.55 1.78
CA PHE A 84 -4.47 11.10 1.67
C PHE A 84 -4.77 10.70 0.23
N SER A 85 -3.78 10.10 -0.46
CA SER A 85 -3.90 9.76 -1.88
C SER A 85 -4.89 8.63 -2.13
N ALA A 86 -5.52 8.68 -3.29
CA ALA A 86 -6.54 7.74 -3.71
C ALA A 86 -6.08 6.28 -3.62
N ARG A 87 -7.03 5.45 -3.28
CA ARG A 87 -7.08 4.04 -2.96
C ARG A 87 -6.49 3.75 -1.58
N ASP A 88 -5.19 3.82 -1.40
CA ASP A 88 -4.52 3.39 -0.16
C ASP A 88 -4.75 4.39 1.00
N GLY A 89 -4.96 5.67 0.69
CA GLY A 89 -5.23 6.72 1.69
C GLY A 89 -6.66 6.79 2.20
N TYR A 90 -7.61 6.03 1.64
CA TYR A 90 -9.02 6.11 2.08
C TYR A 90 -9.20 5.67 3.54
N LEU A 91 -8.72 4.49 3.89
CA LEU A 91 -8.84 3.95 5.25
C LEU A 91 -8.05 4.79 6.28
N PRO A 92 -6.79 5.17 6.05
CA PRO A 92 -6.09 6.11 6.92
C PRO A 92 -6.82 7.43 7.13
N LEU A 93 -7.44 8.02 6.11
CA LEU A 93 -8.23 9.25 6.25
C LEU A 93 -9.44 9.03 7.19
N GLN A 94 -10.16 7.90 7.07
CA GLN A 94 -11.27 7.60 7.97
C GLN A 94 -10.81 7.52 9.44
N VAL A 95 -9.68 6.85 9.67
CA VAL A 95 -9.09 6.75 11.01
C VAL A 95 -8.62 8.13 11.49
N TYR A 96 -7.95 8.91 10.64
CA TYR A 96 -7.53 10.28 10.96
C TYR A 96 -8.70 11.16 11.39
N ASN A 97 -9.80 11.13 10.65
CA ASN A 97 -11.00 11.90 10.96
C ASN A 97 -11.66 11.50 12.30
N ILE A 98 -11.48 10.26 12.75
CA ILE A 98 -11.95 9.84 14.09
C ILE A 98 -11.13 10.57 15.17
N PHE A 99 -9.80 10.62 15.02
CA PHE A 99 -8.92 11.31 15.97
C PHE A 99 -9.11 12.82 15.92
N ALA A 100 -9.24 13.41 14.74
CA ALA A 100 -9.40 14.85 14.53
C ALA A 100 -10.65 15.45 15.21
N LYS A 101 -11.62 14.63 15.60
CA LYS A 101 -12.77 15.08 16.40
C LYS A 101 -12.41 15.52 17.82
N ASN A 102 -11.34 14.95 18.38
CA ASN A 102 -10.97 15.11 19.78
C ASN A 102 -9.55 15.68 19.97
N ILE A 103 -8.77 15.76 18.92
CA ILE A 103 -7.37 16.21 18.93
C ILE A 103 -7.24 17.34 17.93
N ASN A 104 -6.58 18.43 18.33
CA ASN A 104 -6.27 19.52 17.41
C ASN A 104 -5.18 19.04 16.43
N THR A 105 -5.56 18.87 15.16
CA THR A 105 -4.70 18.37 14.09
C THR A 105 -4.90 19.18 12.82
N LEU A 106 -4.01 19.01 11.85
CA LEU A 106 -4.15 19.64 10.53
C LEU A 106 -5.44 19.18 9.83
N PRO A 107 -6.08 20.02 9.02
CA PRO A 107 -7.17 19.59 8.18
C PRO A 107 -6.68 18.51 7.19
N ALA A 108 -7.52 17.51 6.96
CA ALA A 108 -7.20 16.41 6.06
C ALA A 108 -8.24 16.26 4.97
N SER A 109 -7.80 15.87 3.77
CA SER A 109 -8.71 15.58 2.67
C SER A 109 -8.22 14.43 1.80
N TYR A 110 -9.15 13.88 1.02
CA TYR A 110 -8.86 12.79 0.11
C TYR A 110 -8.48 13.33 -1.26
N LEU A 111 -7.33 12.91 -1.74
CA LEU A 111 -6.82 13.32 -3.06
C LEU A 111 -7.10 12.23 -4.09
N TYR A 112 -8.02 12.48 -5.02
CA TYR A 112 -8.33 11.59 -6.13
C TYR A 112 -7.24 11.61 -7.21
N LEU A 113 -6.03 11.23 -6.82
CA LEU A 113 -4.89 11.22 -7.72
C LEU A 113 -4.20 9.85 -7.69
N SER A 114 -4.24 9.16 -8.80
CA SER A 114 -3.57 7.86 -8.93
C SER A 114 -2.12 8.04 -9.36
N ARG A 115 -1.26 7.07 -9.01
CA ARG A 115 0.12 7.02 -9.52
C ARG A 115 0.17 7.10 -11.04
N ARG A 116 -0.80 6.50 -11.73
CA ARG A 116 -0.94 6.53 -13.17
C ARG A 116 -1.17 7.94 -13.70
N ALA A 117 -2.08 8.70 -13.09
CA ALA A 117 -2.32 10.10 -13.48
C ALA A 117 -1.08 10.97 -13.24
N LEU A 118 -0.37 10.79 -12.12
CA LEU A 118 0.88 11.48 -11.84
C LEU A 118 1.99 11.13 -12.82
N SER A 119 2.05 9.89 -13.28
CA SER A 119 3.06 9.44 -14.22
C SER A 119 2.97 10.20 -15.55
N TYR A 120 1.76 10.44 -16.05
CA TYR A 120 1.56 11.23 -17.27
C TYR A 120 1.99 12.70 -17.14
N ILE A 121 1.95 13.24 -15.93
CA ILE A 121 2.39 14.62 -15.68
C ILE A 121 3.91 14.69 -15.49
N ARG A 122 4.50 13.64 -14.93
CA ARG A 122 5.91 13.61 -14.53
C ARG A 122 6.87 13.32 -15.68
N TYR A 123 6.45 12.47 -16.61
CA TYR A 123 7.32 12.00 -17.70
C TYR A 123 6.96 12.67 -19.02
N LYS A 124 7.98 13.04 -19.78
CA LYS A 124 7.82 13.76 -21.07
C LYS A 124 7.16 12.90 -22.13
N ASP A 125 7.46 11.61 -22.10
CA ASP A 125 6.90 10.64 -23.03
C ASP A 125 6.73 9.25 -22.40
N PHE A 126 6.08 8.37 -23.15
CA PHE A 126 5.80 7.01 -22.73
C PHE A 126 7.06 6.18 -22.47
N PHE A 127 8.12 6.38 -23.26
CA PHE A 127 9.35 5.59 -23.11
C PHE A 127 10.19 6.04 -21.91
N GLU A 128 10.20 7.34 -21.60
CA GLU A 128 10.78 7.82 -20.33
C GLU A 128 10.06 7.22 -19.12
N TYR A 129 8.73 7.14 -19.20
CA TYR A 129 7.92 6.47 -18.18
C TYR A 129 8.26 4.98 -18.09
N PHE A 130 8.32 4.28 -19.22
CA PHE A 130 8.67 2.86 -19.29
C PHE A 130 10.05 2.56 -18.67
N ASP A 131 11.05 3.37 -18.96
CA ASP A 131 12.41 3.20 -18.42
C ASP A 131 12.51 3.41 -16.90
N LYS A 132 11.63 4.23 -16.35
CA LYS A 132 11.63 4.59 -14.92
C LYS A 132 10.71 3.72 -14.06
N ILE A 133 9.77 3.02 -14.65
CA ILE A 133 8.97 2.06 -13.92
C ILE A 133 9.81 0.80 -13.70
N SER A 134 10.14 0.56 -12.43
CA SER A 134 10.54 -0.77 -12.01
C SER A 134 9.27 -1.62 -11.91
N PRO A 135 9.10 -2.68 -12.71
CA PRO A 135 7.94 -3.52 -12.61
C PRO A 135 7.89 -4.18 -11.22
N LEU A 136 6.86 -3.85 -10.46
CA LEU A 136 6.57 -4.48 -9.16
C LEU A 136 5.84 -5.80 -9.40
N GLY A 137 6.48 -6.75 -10.08
CA GLY A 137 5.90 -8.04 -10.39
C GLY A 137 6.21 -8.48 -11.82
N THR A 138 5.82 -9.69 -12.17
CA THR A 138 5.90 -10.23 -13.53
C THR A 138 4.78 -9.63 -14.38
N TYR A 139 5.13 -8.67 -15.23
CA TYR A 139 4.22 -8.12 -16.23
C TYR A 139 4.73 -8.47 -17.62
N THR A 140 3.85 -8.94 -18.47
CA THR A 140 4.11 -9.03 -19.89
C THR A 140 3.92 -7.67 -20.57
N VAL A 141 4.43 -7.52 -21.79
CA VAL A 141 4.21 -6.31 -22.61
C VAL A 141 2.70 -6.04 -22.77
N GLU A 142 1.91 -7.10 -22.99
CA GLU A 142 0.46 -6.97 -23.12
C GLU A 142 -0.18 -6.43 -21.85
N GLU A 143 0.14 -7.00 -20.69
CA GLU A 143 -0.39 -6.54 -19.40
C GLU A 143 0.03 -5.11 -19.09
N PHE A 144 1.27 -4.74 -19.43
CA PHE A 144 1.76 -3.39 -19.27
C PHE A 144 0.98 -2.38 -20.13
N VAL A 145 0.75 -2.70 -21.40
CA VAL A 145 -0.04 -1.86 -22.32
C VAL A 145 -1.47 -1.70 -21.80
N ARG A 146 -2.13 -2.81 -21.42
CA ARG A 146 -3.48 -2.78 -20.85
C ARG A 146 -3.56 -1.98 -19.56
N ALA A 147 -2.54 -2.09 -18.73
CA ALA A 147 -2.50 -1.38 -17.45
C ALA A 147 -2.20 0.11 -17.58
N ASN A 148 -1.44 0.54 -18.57
CA ASN A 148 -0.90 1.91 -18.62
C ASN A 148 -1.41 2.78 -19.75
N ILE A 149 -1.99 2.23 -20.80
CA ILE A 149 -2.60 3.01 -21.89
C ILE A 149 -4.09 3.21 -21.60
N LEU A 150 -4.50 4.45 -21.27
CA LEU A 150 -5.88 4.75 -20.88
C LEU A 150 -6.83 4.83 -22.09
N ASN A 151 -6.33 5.29 -23.24
CA ASN A 151 -7.13 5.38 -24.44
C ASN A 151 -7.29 4.01 -25.07
N GLN A 152 -8.52 3.47 -25.04
CA GLN A 152 -8.83 2.13 -25.53
C GLN A 152 -8.50 1.92 -27.01
N ASN A 153 -8.68 2.95 -27.85
CA ASN A 153 -8.35 2.85 -29.28
C ASN A 153 -6.84 2.75 -29.49
N VAL A 154 -6.06 3.58 -28.78
CA VAL A 154 -4.59 3.52 -28.81
C VAL A 154 -4.10 2.18 -28.25
N GLN A 155 -4.67 1.71 -27.15
CA GLN A 155 -4.37 0.41 -26.56
C GLN A 155 -4.61 -0.73 -27.57
N LYS A 156 -5.77 -0.71 -28.22
CA LYS A 156 -6.14 -1.71 -29.22
C LYS A 156 -5.16 -1.70 -30.40
N ASN A 157 -4.86 -0.53 -30.95
CA ASN A 157 -3.93 -0.38 -32.07
C ASN A 157 -2.53 -0.93 -31.72
N ILE A 158 -2.01 -0.59 -30.55
CA ILE A 158 -0.72 -1.12 -30.09
C ILE A 158 -0.77 -2.66 -30.00
N LEU A 159 -1.81 -3.22 -29.38
CA LEU A 159 -1.95 -4.65 -29.22
C LEU A 159 -2.18 -5.41 -30.53
N GLU A 160 -2.78 -4.78 -31.52
CA GLU A 160 -2.94 -5.35 -32.87
C GLU A 160 -1.63 -5.34 -33.66
N THR A 161 -0.75 -4.35 -33.41
CA THR A 161 0.56 -4.24 -34.06
C THR A 161 1.59 -5.23 -33.50
N LEU A 162 1.49 -5.57 -32.22
CA LEU A 162 2.37 -6.54 -31.57
C LEU A 162 2.00 -7.97 -31.95
N ASP A 163 2.98 -8.79 -32.29
CA ASP A 163 2.78 -10.24 -32.46
C ASP A 163 2.63 -10.98 -31.10
N VAL A 164 2.42 -12.29 -31.13
CA VAL A 164 2.20 -13.09 -29.93
C VAL A 164 3.47 -13.16 -29.07
N GLU A 165 4.64 -13.22 -29.71
CA GLU A 165 5.93 -13.29 -29.02
C GLU A 165 6.22 -11.95 -28.33
N ASP A 166 6.07 -10.83 -29.02
CA ASP A 166 6.24 -9.49 -28.49
C ASP A 166 5.29 -9.24 -27.28
N LYS A 167 4.05 -9.70 -27.34
CA LYS A 167 3.07 -9.57 -26.23
C LYS A 167 3.47 -10.34 -24.97
N SER A 168 4.12 -11.47 -25.13
CA SER A 168 4.50 -12.38 -24.05
C SER A 168 5.84 -12.03 -23.39
N ILE A 169 6.58 -11.05 -23.88
CA ILE A 169 7.86 -10.64 -23.31
C ILE A 169 7.68 -10.19 -21.86
N ASP A 170 8.42 -10.83 -20.96
CA ASP A 170 8.45 -10.45 -19.55
C ASP A 170 9.32 -9.21 -19.34
N LEU A 171 8.74 -8.17 -18.77
CA LEU A 171 9.37 -6.88 -18.53
C LEU A 171 10.51 -6.93 -17.51
N LEU A 172 10.45 -7.85 -16.54
CA LEU A 172 11.49 -7.99 -15.52
C LEU A 172 12.78 -8.56 -16.10
N SER A 173 12.65 -9.63 -16.88
CA SER A 173 13.80 -10.34 -17.42
C SER A 173 14.32 -9.77 -18.74
N ASN A 174 13.44 -9.14 -19.55
CA ASN A 174 13.73 -8.73 -20.92
C ASN A 174 13.27 -7.29 -21.25
N GLN A 175 13.56 -6.33 -20.37
CA GLN A 175 13.12 -4.93 -20.52
C GLN A 175 13.54 -4.30 -21.86
N GLN A 176 14.76 -4.61 -22.36
CA GLN A 176 15.23 -4.04 -23.62
C GLN A 176 14.46 -4.55 -24.82
N ASP A 177 14.12 -5.84 -24.85
CA ASP A 177 13.34 -6.43 -25.95
C ASP A 177 11.88 -5.98 -25.90
N ALA A 178 11.31 -5.88 -24.70
CA ALA A 178 9.99 -5.26 -24.51
C ALA A 178 9.95 -3.81 -25.04
N LYS A 179 11.00 -3.04 -24.79
CA LYS A 179 11.11 -1.65 -25.30
C LYS A 179 11.24 -1.63 -26.81
N LYS A 180 11.98 -2.57 -27.42
CA LYS A 180 12.08 -2.69 -28.88
C LYS A 180 10.73 -3.07 -29.51
N ALA A 181 10.01 -4.01 -28.90
CA ALA A 181 8.69 -4.41 -29.34
C ALA A 181 7.72 -3.22 -29.34
N LEU A 182 7.65 -2.46 -28.24
CA LEU A 182 6.80 -1.28 -28.12
C LEU A 182 7.19 -0.14 -29.07
N LYS A 183 8.43 -0.06 -29.53
CA LYS A 183 8.87 0.93 -30.52
C LYS A 183 8.43 0.62 -31.96
N LYS A 184 7.94 -0.60 -32.22
CA LYS A 184 7.37 -0.97 -33.52
C LYS A 184 5.97 -0.39 -33.74
N CYS A 185 5.29 -0.01 -32.64
CA CYS A 185 3.94 0.54 -32.61
C CYS A 185 3.95 2.07 -32.63
#